data_8e5637112badf75988576ea12639c21b
#
_entry.id   8e5637112badf75988576ea12639c21b
#
_cell.length_a   1.000
_cell.length_b   1.000
_cell.length_c   1.000
_cell.angle_alpha   90.00
_cell.angle_beta   90.00
_cell.angle_gamma   90.00
#
_symmetry.space_group_name_H-M   'P 1'
#
loop_
_entity.id
_entity.type
_entity.pdbx_description
1 polymer ?
#
loop_
_entity_poly.entity_id
_entity_poly.type
_entity_poly.pdbx_seq_one_letter_code
_entity_poly.pdbx_strand_id
1 'polypeptide(L)'
;QLTTGPKTKELEREVADLCGVNRAVCLNSQTACAEMTLRLLGVKEGDEVITCAYTYTASASVVCHVGAKLILIDTQRDSLEMDYEQLENAITEKTKVIIPVDLGGVPCDYDRIFSIVERKKGLFHPANKIQESIGRVIVMADAAHAFGATWKEKPVGSIADFSNFSFHAVKNFTTAEGGAAVWKDIDGIDNEEIYHQYQLLSLHGQSKDALAKTQLGAWEYDIIGPWFKCNMTDVVAGIGLAQMKRYKGLLERRKEIIGKYDAAFKPIGIEVLNHYTENHQSSGHLYI
;
A
#
# COMPACT_ATOMS: atom_id res chain seq x y z
N GLN A 1 -8.81 21.75 -13.56
CA GLN A 1 -9.44 20.50 -13.99
C GLN A 1 -10.14 19.86 -12.81
N LEU A 2 -11.28 19.17 -13.00
CA LEU A 2 -12.07 18.60 -11.89
C LEU A 2 -11.81 17.09 -11.69
N THR A 3 -11.50 16.36 -12.75
CA THR A 3 -11.09 14.94 -12.71
C THR A 3 -9.57 14.83 -12.62
N THR A 4 -8.99 13.65 -12.83
CA THR A 4 -7.53 13.46 -12.81
C THR A 4 -6.83 14.49 -13.72
N GLY A 5 -5.95 15.28 -13.14
CA GLY A 5 -5.27 16.36 -13.81
C GLY A 5 -3.98 16.79 -13.11
N PRO A 6 -3.57 18.08 -13.24
CA PRO A 6 -2.29 18.56 -12.72
C PRO A 6 -2.13 18.39 -11.20
N LYS A 7 -3.22 18.54 -10.41
CA LYS A 7 -3.15 18.40 -8.93
C LYS A 7 -2.96 16.96 -8.49
N THR A 8 -3.60 16.03 -9.17
CA THR A 8 -3.37 14.60 -8.92
C THR A 8 -1.92 14.23 -9.24
N LYS A 9 -1.38 14.67 -10.38
CA LYS A 9 0.03 14.43 -10.76
C LYS A 9 1.03 15.09 -9.80
N GLU A 10 0.71 16.27 -9.26
CA GLU A 10 1.51 16.95 -8.24
C GLU A 10 1.51 16.14 -6.94
N LEU A 11 0.33 15.68 -6.49
CA LEU A 11 0.21 14.86 -5.28
C LEU A 11 0.94 13.50 -5.42
N GLU A 12 0.85 12.85 -6.59
CA GLU A 12 1.58 11.61 -6.88
C GLU A 12 3.09 11.78 -6.71
N ARG A 13 3.66 12.91 -7.16
CA ARG A 13 5.08 13.22 -6.96
C ARG A 13 5.43 13.43 -5.47
N GLU A 14 4.64 14.23 -4.76
CA GLU A 14 4.84 14.47 -3.32
C GLU A 14 4.74 13.16 -2.50
N VAL A 15 3.83 12.26 -2.89
CA VAL A 15 3.71 10.93 -2.25
C VAL A 15 4.94 10.07 -2.56
N ALA A 16 5.39 10.04 -3.82
CA ALA A 16 6.58 9.29 -4.21
C ALA A 16 7.84 9.80 -3.48
N ASP A 17 8.01 11.11 -3.40
CA ASP A 17 9.12 11.76 -2.68
C ASP A 17 9.11 11.39 -1.19
N LEU A 18 7.95 11.50 -0.52
CA LEU A 18 7.83 11.13 0.89
C LEU A 18 8.10 9.63 1.13
N CYS A 19 7.71 8.79 0.20
CA CYS A 19 7.91 7.34 0.26
C CYS A 19 9.31 6.90 -0.18
N GLY A 20 10.13 7.79 -0.75
CA GLY A 20 11.47 7.47 -1.24
C GLY A 20 11.46 6.51 -2.43
N VAL A 21 10.49 6.63 -3.33
CA VAL A 21 10.32 5.81 -4.53
C VAL A 21 10.20 6.67 -5.79
N ASN A 22 10.39 6.05 -6.95
CA ASN A 22 10.39 6.79 -8.22
C ASN A 22 8.97 7.14 -8.73
N ARG A 23 7.95 6.39 -8.30
CA ARG A 23 6.59 6.56 -8.82
C ARG A 23 5.52 6.24 -7.79
N ALA A 24 4.41 6.95 -7.84
CA ALA A 24 3.17 6.70 -7.13
C ALA A 24 1.98 6.89 -8.07
N VAL A 25 0.87 6.23 -7.75
CA VAL A 25 -0.44 6.48 -8.36
C VAL A 25 -1.45 6.77 -7.26
N CYS A 26 -2.27 7.81 -7.44
CA CYS A 26 -3.35 8.14 -6.52
C CYS A 26 -4.70 7.68 -7.08
N LEU A 27 -5.43 6.90 -6.29
CA LEU A 27 -6.76 6.39 -6.57
C LEU A 27 -7.78 6.88 -5.54
N ASN A 28 -9.04 6.47 -5.71
CA ASN A 28 -10.12 6.93 -4.84
C ASN A 28 -10.14 6.30 -3.43
N SER A 29 -9.35 5.25 -3.18
CA SER A 29 -9.23 4.59 -1.88
C SER A 29 -8.01 3.66 -1.83
N GLN A 30 -7.55 3.31 -0.63
CA GLN A 30 -6.54 2.25 -0.44
C GLN A 30 -7.06 0.89 -0.94
N THR A 31 -8.33 0.58 -0.72
CA THR A 31 -8.96 -0.65 -1.21
C THR A 31 -8.84 -0.77 -2.73
N ALA A 32 -9.10 0.32 -3.46
CA ALA A 32 -8.89 0.34 -4.91
C ALA A 32 -7.42 0.18 -5.28
N CYS A 33 -6.50 0.81 -4.54
CA CYS A 33 -5.06 0.65 -4.77
C CYS A 33 -4.64 -0.82 -4.62
N ALA A 34 -5.05 -1.48 -3.53
CA ALA A 34 -4.72 -2.88 -3.27
C ALA A 34 -5.34 -3.83 -4.31
N GLU A 35 -6.61 -3.62 -4.68
CA GLU A 35 -7.27 -4.42 -5.71
C GLU A 35 -6.58 -4.25 -7.08
N MET A 36 -6.29 -3.01 -7.49
CA MET A 36 -5.61 -2.76 -8.75
C MET A 36 -4.17 -3.32 -8.75
N THR A 37 -3.48 -3.31 -7.60
CA THR A 37 -2.18 -3.98 -7.43
C THR A 37 -2.30 -5.49 -7.67
N LEU A 38 -3.26 -6.17 -7.03
CA LEU A 38 -3.48 -7.60 -7.25
C LEU A 38 -3.80 -7.94 -8.71
N ARG A 39 -4.59 -7.10 -9.39
CA ARG A 39 -4.91 -7.27 -10.82
C ARG A 39 -3.70 -7.02 -11.72
N LEU A 40 -2.90 -5.98 -11.44
CA LEU A 40 -1.62 -5.73 -12.12
C LEU A 40 -0.67 -6.92 -12.00
N LEU A 41 -0.62 -7.52 -10.80
CA LEU A 41 0.17 -8.72 -10.54
C LEU A 41 -0.41 -9.98 -11.21
N GLY A 42 -1.61 -9.92 -11.79
CA GLY A 42 -2.25 -11.07 -12.44
C GLY A 42 -2.81 -12.12 -11.48
N VAL A 43 -3.04 -11.74 -10.22
CA VAL A 43 -3.67 -12.62 -9.22
C VAL A 43 -5.11 -12.91 -9.60
N LYS A 44 -5.52 -14.19 -9.53
CA LYS A 44 -6.80 -14.67 -10.05
C LYS A 44 -7.27 -15.93 -9.33
N GLU A 45 -8.40 -16.49 -9.77
CA GLU A 45 -8.90 -17.79 -9.32
C GLU A 45 -7.82 -18.88 -9.44
N GLY A 46 -7.68 -19.68 -8.38
CA GLY A 46 -6.66 -20.71 -8.22
C GLY A 46 -5.40 -20.25 -7.49
N ASP A 47 -5.14 -18.95 -7.41
CA ASP A 47 -4.05 -18.38 -6.62
C ASP A 47 -4.45 -18.22 -5.14
N GLU A 48 -3.45 -18.14 -4.27
CA GLU A 48 -3.61 -17.89 -2.84
C GLU A 48 -2.94 -16.57 -2.44
N VAL A 49 -3.62 -15.80 -1.56
CA VAL A 49 -3.09 -14.58 -0.95
C VAL A 49 -3.22 -14.68 0.55
N ILE A 50 -2.12 -14.43 1.27
CA ILE A 50 -2.05 -14.55 2.73
C ILE A 50 -2.13 -13.16 3.35
N THR A 51 -2.97 -13.00 4.38
CA THR A 51 -3.00 -11.81 5.25
C THR A 51 -3.28 -12.17 6.70
N CYS A 52 -3.13 -11.21 7.60
CA CYS A 52 -3.44 -11.38 9.01
C CYS A 52 -4.96 -11.35 9.24
N ALA A 53 -5.46 -12.17 10.17
CA ALA A 53 -6.88 -12.14 10.58
C ALA A 53 -7.25 -10.85 11.34
N TYR A 54 -6.29 -10.24 12.02
CA TYR A 54 -6.49 -8.97 12.71
C TYR A 54 -6.18 -7.80 11.78
N THR A 55 -7.16 -7.45 10.97
CA THR A 55 -7.08 -6.37 9.98
C THR A 55 -8.47 -5.79 9.70
N TYR A 56 -8.51 -4.66 8.99
CA TYR A 56 -9.74 -4.16 8.41
C TYR A 56 -10.16 -5.03 7.21
N THR A 57 -11.44 -5.16 6.97
CA THR A 57 -12.03 -5.99 5.91
C THR A 57 -11.37 -5.80 4.54
N ALA A 58 -10.87 -4.60 4.23
CA ALA A 58 -10.30 -4.28 2.92
C ALA A 58 -9.14 -5.21 2.53
N SER A 59 -8.20 -5.52 3.46
CA SER A 59 -7.06 -6.40 3.18
C SER A 59 -7.49 -7.81 2.74
N ALA A 60 -8.63 -8.28 3.23
CA ALA A 60 -9.21 -9.58 2.90
C ALA A 60 -10.13 -9.51 1.67
N SER A 61 -11.01 -8.49 1.60
CA SER A 61 -12.02 -8.41 0.54
C SER A 61 -11.42 -8.23 -0.85
N VAL A 62 -10.29 -7.51 -0.99
CA VAL A 62 -9.61 -7.36 -2.29
C VAL A 62 -9.13 -8.69 -2.87
N VAL A 63 -8.79 -9.66 -2.01
CA VAL A 63 -8.43 -11.03 -2.43
C VAL A 63 -9.63 -11.73 -3.04
N CYS A 64 -10.81 -11.60 -2.40
CA CYS A 64 -12.06 -12.15 -2.93
C CYS A 64 -12.48 -11.45 -4.22
N HIS A 65 -12.28 -10.14 -4.35
CA HIS A 65 -12.62 -9.38 -5.55
C HIS A 65 -11.87 -9.84 -6.80
N VAL A 66 -10.64 -10.34 -6.65
CA VAL A 66 -9.86 -10.89 -7.77
C VAL A 66 -10.09 -12.40 -7.97
N GLY A 67 -10.94 -13.03 -7.15
CA GLY A 67 -11.28 -14.45 -7.22
C GLY A 67 -10.22 -15.38 -6.63
N ALA A 68 -9.19 -14.84 -5.97
CA ALA A 68 -8.16 -15.65 -5.32
C ALA A 68 -8.66 -16.22 -3.98
N LYS A 69 -7.99 -17.27 -3.51
CA LYS A 69 -8.27 -17.87 -2.21
C LYS A 69 -7.59 -17.05 -1.11
N LEU A 70 -8.38 -16.54 -0.19
CA LEU A 70 -7.91 -15.87 1.00
C LEU A 70 -7.38 -16.90 2.02
N ILE A 71 -6.15 -16.70 2.48
CA ILE A 71 -5.53 -17.45 3.58
C ILE A 71 -5.34 -16.48 4.73
N LEU A 72 -6.03 -16.72 5.84
CA LEU A 72 -5.88 -15.95 7.06
C LEU A 72 -4.92 -16.65 8.02
N ILE A 73 -3.96 -15.90 8.55
CA ILE A 73 -3.10 -16.32 9.66
C ILE A 73 -3.36 -15.43 10.87
N ASP A 74 -3.01 -15.90 12.06
CA ASP A 74 -3.21 -15.15 13.30
C ASP A 74 -2.13 -14.09 13.51
N THR A 75 -2.29 -13.26 14.55
CA THR A 75 -1.22 -12.41 15.07
C THR A 75 -0.25 -13.22 15.91
N GLN A 76 0.92 -12.65 16.16
CA GLN A 76 1.81 -13.15 17.21
C GLN A 76 1.13 -13.06 18.59
N ARG A 77 1.60 -13.85 19.53
CA ARG A 77 1.03 -13.89 20.88
C ARG A 77 1.19 -12.56 21.64
N ASP A 78 2.32 -11.90 21.44
CA ASP A 78 2.72 -10.70 22.19
C ASP A 78 2.81 -9.45 21.30
N SER A 79 2.23 -9.49 20.09
CA SER A 79 2.26 -8.41 19.12
C SER A 79 1.02 -8.46 18.22
N LEU A 80 0.63 -7.32 17.66
CA LEU A 80 -0.45 -7.23 16.65
C LEU A 80 0.02 -7.50 15.22
N GLU A 81 1.31 -7.78 15.04
CA GLU A 81 1.86 -8.20 13.77
C GLU A 81 1.42 -9.63 13.44
N MET A 82 1.45 -9.98 12.16
CA MET A 82 1.17 -11.35 11.72
C MET A 82 2.15 -12.36 12.36
N ASP A 83 1.66 -13.57 12.60
CA ASP A 83 2.49 -14.68 13.10
C ASP A 83 3.41 -15.18 11.97
N TYR A 84 4.70 -14.97 12.12
CA TYR A 84 5.69 -15.28 11.08
C TYR A 84 5.94 -16.79 10.91
N GLU A 85 5.71 -17.60 11.94
CA GLU A 85 5.79 -19.07 11.83
C GLU A 85 4.58 -19.59 11.03
N GLN A 86 3.38 -19.11 11.35
CA GLN A 86 2.19 -19.42 10.56
C GLN A 86 2.34 -18.93 9.12
N LEU A 87 2.91 -17.74 8.91
CA LEU A 87 3.20 -17.21 7.57
C LEU A 87 4.07 -18.19 6.77
N GLU A 88 5.19 -18.64 7.33
CA GLU A 88 6.10 -19.57 6.65
C GLU A 88 5.43 -20.90 6.31
N ASN A 89 4.60 -21.42 7.22
CA ASN A 89 3.88 -22.68 7.03
C ASN A 89 2.70 -22.56 6.04
N ALA A 90 2.11 -21.37 5.89
CA ALA A 90 0.99 -21.13 4.99
C ALA A 90 1.38 -20.97 3.52
N ILE A 91 2.66 -20.71 3.21
CA ILE A 91 3.12 -20.52 1.83
C ILE A 91 3.11 -21.86 1.09
N THR A 92 2.39 -21.90 -0.03
CA THR A 92 2.28 -23.04 -0.96
C THR A 92 2.71 -22.65 -2.36
N GLU A 93 2.71 -23.59 -3.29
CA GLU A 93 2.96 -23.33 -4.73
C GLU A 93 1.91 -22.40 -5.38
N LYS A 94 0.75 -22.23 -4.75
CA LYS A 94 -0.32 -21.33 -5.20
C LYS A 94 -0.20 -19.92 -4.65
N THR A 95 0.64 -19.71 -3.63
CA THR A 95 0.77 -18.41 -2.97
C THR A 95 1.47 -17.41 -3.89
N LYS A 96 0.79 -16.30 -4.21
CA LYS A 96 1.32 -15.23 -5.06
C LYS A 96 1.71 -13.99 -4.28
N VAL A 97 0.92 -13.63 -3.28
CA VAL A 97 1.06 -12.37 -2.53
C VAL A 97 0.87 -12.61 -1.04
N ILE A 98 1.64 -11.88 -0.25
CA ILE A 98 1.43 -11.70 1.19
C ILE A 98 1.06 -10.24 1.40
N ILE A 99 0.01 -9.99 2.20
CA ILE A 99 -0.43 -8.66 2.60
C ILE A 99 -0.15 -8.46 4.10
N PRO A 100 1.07 -8.04 4.50
CA PRO A 100 1.30 -7.58 5.85
C PRO A 100 0.53 -6.30 6.12
N VAL A 101 0.07 -6.11 7.37
CA VAL A 101 -0.72 -4.95 7.78
C VAL A 101 0.07 -4.14 8.81
N ASP A 102 0.43 -2.91 8.47
CA ASP A 102 1.15 -1.98 9.33
C ASP A 102 0.20 -1.32 10.35
N LEU A 103 -0.33 -2.13 11.25
CA LEU A 103 -1.41 -1.77 12.16
C LEU A 103 -1.04 -0.63 13.12
N GLY A 104 -1.98 0.30 13.33
CA GLY A 104 -1.74 1.45 14.21
C GLY A 104 -0.68 2.43 13.70
N GLY A 105 -0.08 2.14 12.55
CA GLY A 105 1.02 2.89 11.96
C GLY A 105 2.40 2.34 12.32
N VAL A 106 2.45 1.18 12.96
CA VAL A 106 3.69 0.45 13.29
C VAL A 106 4.01 -0.51 12.14
N PRO A 107 5.16 -0.37 11.48
CA PRO A 107 5.57 -1.31 10.44
C PRO A 107 5.78 -2.72 10.97
N CYS A 108 5.39 -3.72 10.18
CA CYS A 108 5.75 -5.12 10.43
C CYS A 108 7.26 -5.34 10.38
N ASP A 109 7.74 -6.46 10.91
CA ASP A 109 9.12 -6.90 10.74
C ASP A 109 9.36 -7.38 9.30
N TYR A 110 9.66 -6.43 8.42
CA TYR A 110 9.90 -6.71 7.01
C TYR A 110 11.13 -7.60 6.76
N ASP A 111 12.14 -7.57 7.64
CA ASP A 111 13.30 -8.45 7.48
C ASP A 111 12.90 -9.91 7.65
N ARG A 112 12.05 -10.22 8.63
CA ARG A 112 11.50 -11.56 8.81
C ARG A 112 10.63 -11.97 7.63
N ILE A 113 9.74 -11.10 7.16
CA ILE A 113 8.89 -11.37 6.00
C ILE A 113 9.74 -11.69 4.77
N PHE A 114 10.71 -10.83 4.43
CA PHE A 114 11.56 -11.06 3.27
C PHE A 114 12.44 -12.29 3.40
N SER A 115 12.94 -12.59 4.61
CA SER A 115 13.68 -13.83 4.87
C SER A 115 12.81 -15.08 4.61
N ILE A 116 11.55 -15.05 4.99
CA ILE A 116 10.60 -16.16 4.75
C ILE A 116 10.35 -16.34 3.26
N VAL A 117 9.98 -15.28 2.53
CA VAL A 117 9.67 -15.41 1.11
C VAL A 117 10.87 -15.82 0.28
N GLU A 118 12.11 -15.44 0.69
CA GLU A 118 13.33 -15.92 0.07
C GLU A 118 13.57 -17.42 0.31
N ARG A 119 13.37 -17.90 1.54
CA ARG A 119 13.50 -19.35 1.83
C ARG A 119 12.48 -20.18 1.06
N LYS A 120 11.30 -19.63 0.81
CA LYS A 120 10.20 -20.32 0.11
C LYS A 120 10.16 -20.08 -1.40
N LYS A 121 11.11 -19.33 -1.97
CA LYS A 121 11.09 -18.97 -3.40
C LYS A 121 11.03 -20.16 -4.37
N GLY A 122 11.53 -21.32 -3.97
CA GLY A 122 11.44 -22.54 -4.77
C GLY A 122 10.01 -23.06 -5.00
N LEU A 123 9.03 -22.60 -4.21
CA LEU A 123 7.61 -22.90 -4.38
C LEU A 123 6.90 -21.92 -5.32
N PHE A 124 7.54 -20.80 -5.66
CA PHE A 124 6.89 -19.74 -6.40
C PHE A 124 6.86 -20.00 -7.91
N HIS A 125 5.66 -19.93 -8.50
CA HIS A 125 5.45 -20.07 -9.94
C HIS A 125 4.92 -18.75 -10.51
N PRO A 126 5.72 -17.94 -11.22
CA PRO A 126 5.30 -16.65 -11.74
C PRO A 126 4.21 -16.79 -12.81
N ALA A 127 3.24 -15.89 -12.82
CA ALA A 127 2.14 -15.85 -13.77
C ALA A 127 2.28 -14.74 -14.83
N ASN A 128 3.15 -13.76 -14.59
CA ASN A 128 3.43 -12.68 -15.52
C ASN A 128 4.87 -12.15 -15.33
N LYS A 129 5.27 -11.23 -16.21
CA LYS A 129 6.63 -10.66 -16.23
C LYS A 129 7.02 -9.97 -14.91
N ILE A 130 6.09 -9.28 -14.24
CA ILE A 130 6.36 -8.62 -12.95
C ILE A 130 6.67 -9.67 -11.88
N GLN A 131 5.84 -10.71 -11.78
CA GLN A 131 6.06 -11.82 -10.86
C GLN A 131 7.40 -12.56 -11.16
N GLU A 132 7.71 -12.75 -12.45
CA GLU A 132 8.95 -13.38 -12.89
C GLU A 132 10.17 -12.55 -12.47
N SER A 133 10.13 -11.23 -12.68
CA SER A 133 11.23 -10.33 -12.30
C SER A 133 11.45 -10.27 -10.78
N ILE A 134 10.39 -10.36 -9.98
CA ILE A 134 10.49 -10.43 -8.52
C ILE A 134 10.99 -11.82 -8.06
N GLY A 135 10.59 -12.91 -8.72
CA GLY A 135 11.12 -14.26 -8.56
C GLY A 135 10.76 -14.97 -7.24
N ARG A 136 9.84 -14.43 -6.45
CA ARG A 136 9.34 -14.98 -5.18
C ARG A 136 7.94 -14.48 -4.87
N VAL A 137 7.32 -14.99 -3.82
CA VAL A 137 6.05 -14.45 -3.30
C VAL A 137 6.19 -12.95 -3.04
N ILE A 138 5.25 -12.18 -3.57
CA ILE A 138 5.27 -10.71 -3.55
C ILE A 138 4.78 -10.20 -2.20
N VAL A 139 5.46 -9.21 -1.66
CA VAL A 139 5.06 -8.51 -0.44
C VAL A 139 4.35 -7.23 -0.81
N MET A 140 3.04 -7.19 -0.58
CA MET A 140 2.19 -6.02 -0.81
C MET A 140 1.68 -5.48 0.52
N ALA A 141 2.29 -4.43 1.06
CA ALA A 141 1.91 -3.87 2.34
C ALA A 141 0.53 -3.20 2.31
N ASP A 142 -0.34 -3.59 3.23
CA ASP A 142 -1.45 -2.74 3.66
C ASP A 142 -0.91 -1.71 4.65
N ALA A 143 -0.46 -0.59 4.12
CA ALA A 143 0.13 0.52 4.84
C ALA A 143 -0.89 1.64 5.11
N ALA A 144 -2.20 1.30 5.16
CA ALA A 144 -3.29 2.26 5.35
C ALA A 144 -3.11 3.13 6.59
N HIS A 145 -2.38 2.67 7.60
CA HIS A 145 -2.07 3.40 8.82
C HIS A 145 -0.65 3.97 8.85
N ALA A 146 0.23 3.60 7.92
CA ALA A 146 1.67 3.80 8.05
C ALA A 146 2.28 4.88 7.13
N PHE A 147 1.46 5.75 6.53
CA PHE A 147 1.97 6.86 5.72
C PHE A 147 2.89 7.74 6.58
N GLY A 148 4.15 7.91 6.16
CA GLY A 148 5.19 8.64 6.90
C GLY A 148 5.89 7.83 8.02
N ALA A 149 5.56 6.55 8.21
CA ALA A 149 6.33 5.66 9.09
C ALA A 149 7.65 5.22 8.41
N THR A 150 8.61 4.77 9.24
CA THR A 150 9.90 4.24 8.76
C THR A 150 10.24 2.90 9.39
N TRP A 151 10.93 2.05 8.62
CA TRP A 151 11.58 0.83 9.07
C TRP A 151 13.07 0.92 8.77
N LYS A 152 13.93 0.84 9.81
CA LYS A 152 15.38 1.02 9.70
C LYS A 152 15.75 2.27 8.89
N GLU A 153 15.15 3.40 9.30
CA GLU A 153 15.31 4.72 8.70
C GLU A 153 14.76 4.88 7.26
N LYS A 154 14.31 3.81 6.62
CA LYS A 154 13.71 3.86 5.28
C LYS A 154 12.20 4.10 5.37
N PRO A 155 11.63 4.98 4.52
CA PRO A 155 10.18 5.14 4.45
C PRO A 155 9.46 3.83 4.14
N VAL A 156 8.34 3.55 4.80
CA VAL A 156 7.56 2.30 4.63
C VAL A 156 7.21 2.04 3.16
N GLY A 157 6.90 3.08 2.39
CA GLY A 157 6.61 2.95 0.96
C GLY A 157 7.74 2.37 0.11
N SER A 158 9.00 2.40 0.59
CA SER A 158 10.17 1.89 -0.13
C SER A 158 10.61 0.48 0.31
N ILE A 159 9.85 -0.21 1.19
CA ILE A 159 10.30 -1.47 1.80
C ILE A 159 9.65 -2.68 1.18
N ALA A 160 8.32 -2.77 1.20
CA ALA A 160 7.58 -3.81 0.50
C ALA A 160 7.74 -3.68 -1.03
N ASP A 161 7.42 -4.71 -1.79
CA ASP A 161 7.46 -4.62 -3.25
C ASP A 161 6.42 -3.61 -3.74
N PHE A 162 5.22 -3.63 -3.13
CA PHE A 162 4.16 -2.64 -3.29
C PHE A 162 3.66 -2.21 -1.92
N SER A 163 3.27 -0.95 -1.76
CA SER A 163 2.64 -0.43 -0.54
C SER A 163 1.42 0.40 -0.89
N ASN A 164 0.32 0.16 -0.16
CA ASN A 164 -0.96 0.81 -0.41
C ASN A 164 -1.37 1.64 0.81
N PHE A 165 -1.51 2.95 0.64
CA PHE A 165 -1.86 3.93 1.66
C PHE A 165 -3.31 4.37 1.56
N SER A 166 -3.94 4.65 2.71
CA SER A 166 -5.28 5.23 2.79
C SER A 166 -5.22 6.70 3.14
N PHE A 167 -5.99 7.48 2.40
CA PHE A 167 -6.21 8.90 2.65
C PHE A 167 -7.67 9.20 3.02
N HIS A 168 -8.36 8.17 3.57
CA HIS A 168 -9.70 8.33 4.13
C HIS A 168 -9.73 9.36 5.26
N ALA A 169 -10.90 9.95 5.52
CA ALA A 169 -11.09 11.06 6.45
C ALA A 169 -10.51 10.87 7.86
N VAL A 170 -10.47 9.62 8.37
CA VAL A 170 -9.97 9.31 9.72
C VAL A 170 -8.46 9.08 9.77
N LYS A 171 -7.77 9.04 8.62
CA LYS A 171 -6.32 8.78 8.59
C LYS A 171 -5.49 10.01 8.94
N ASN A 172 -4.22 9.79 9.25
CA ASN A 172 -3.28 10.85 9.61
C ASN A 172 -3.12 11.90 8.49
N PHE A 173 -3.07 11.42 7.25
CA PHE A 173 -3.09 12.19 6.03
C PHE A 173 -4.42 11.92 5.34
N THR A 174 -5.13 12.96 4.92
CA THR A 174 -6.46 12.77 4.33
C THR A 174 -6.70 13.62 3.10
N THR A 175 -7.46 13.05 2.17
CA THR A 175 -8.08 13.74 1.03
C THR A 175 -9.61 13.67 1.10
N ALA A 176 -10.20 13.44 2.30
CA ALA A 176 -11.55 13.01 2.59
C ALA A 176 -11.78 11.55 2.18
N GLU A 177 -11.71 11.23 0.92
CA GLU A 177 -11.60 9.89 0.34
C GLU A 177 -10.40 9.86 -0.60
N GLY A 178 -9.60 8.78 -0.54
CA GLY A 178 -8.44 8.61 -1.39
C GLY A 178 -7.51 7.51 -0.91
N GLY A 179 -6.53 7.24 -1.74
CA GLY A 179 -5.42 6.35 -1.44
C GLY A 179 -4.30 6.50 -2.45
N ALA A 180 -3.17 5.88 -2.16
CA ALA A 180 -2.05 5.80 -3.09
C ALA A 180 -1.43 4.41 -3.09
N ALA A 181 -1.02 3.95 -4.26
CA ALA A 181 -0.12 2.82 -4.41
C ALA A 181 1.27 3.32 -4.81
N VAL A 182 2.27 2.76 -4.19
CA VAL A 182 3.69 2.97 -4.51
C VAL A 182 4.40 1.62 -4.64
N TRP A 183 5.52 1.59 -5.35
CA TRP A 183 6.27 0.35 -5.55
C TRP A 183 7.77 0.63 -5.65
N LYS A 184 8.57 -0.39 -5.36
CA LYS A 184 10.03 -0.37 -5.62
C LYS A 184 10.31 -0.57 -7.10
N ASP A 185 11.46 -0.10 -7.55
CA ASP A 185 11.96 -0.45 -8.86
C ASP A 185 12.07 -1.97 -9.01
N ILE A 186 11.59 -2.49 -10.12
CA ILE A 186 11.61 -3.91 -10.45
C ILE A 186 12.50 -4.10 -11.67
N ASP A 187 13.50 -4.98 -11.57
CA ASP A 187 14.45 -5.20 -12.63
C ASP A 187 13.78 -5.56 -13.97
N GLY A 188 14.14 -4.83 -15.01
CA GLY A 188 13.60 -5.03 -16.36
C GLY A 188 12.15 -4.62 -16.57
N ILE A 189 11.52 -3.91 -15.60
CA ILE A 189 10.18 -3.33 -15.70
C ILE A 189 10.28 -1.81 -15.59
N ASP A 190 9.72 -1.10 -16.56
CA ASP A 190 9.65 0.37 -16.53
C ASP A 190 8.56 0.82 -15.54
N ASN A 191 8.89 1.76 -14.65
CA ASN A 191 7.94 2.37 -13.74
C ASN A 191 6.78 3.09 -14.47
N GLU A 192 7.02 3.63 -15.65
CA GLU A 192 5.97 4.23 -16.47
C GLU A 192 5.01 3.17 -17.05
N GLU A 193 5.49 1.95 -17.34
CA GLU A 193 4.62 0.84 -17.73
C GLU A 193 3.70 0.43 -16.58
N ILE A 194 4.22 0.27 -15.37
CA ILE A 194 3.42 -0.03 -14.16
C ILE A 194 2.39 1.08 -13.93
N TYR A 195 2.83 2.33 -13.99
CA TYR A 195 1.95 3.49 -13.81
C TYR A 195 0.84 3.53 -14.85
N HIS A 196 1.16 3.29 -16.12
CA HIS A 196 0.18 3.22 -17.20
C HIS A 196 -0.84 2.10 -17.01
N GLN A 197 -0.42 0.94 -16.52
CA GLN A 197 -1.33 -0.16 -16.20
C GLN A 197 -2.32 0.23 -15.08
N TYR A 198 -1.87 0.92 -14.03
CA TYR A 198 -2.78 1.47 -13.00
C TYR A 198 -3.78 2.47 -13.60
N GLN A 199 -3.34 3.33 -14.52
CA GLN A 199 -4.24 4.26 -15.20
C GLN A 199 -5.30 3.53 -16.02
N LEU A 200 -4.92 2.54 -16.81
CA LEU A 200 -5.85 1.70 -17.57
C LEU A 200 -6.87 1.01 -16.65
N LEU A 201 -6.39 0.34 -15.60
CA LEU A 201 -7.23 -0.36 -14.63
C LEU A 201 -8.22 0.57 -13.92
N SER A 202 -7.79 1.80 -13.59
CA SER A 202 -8.59 2.74 -12.79
C SER A 202 -9.47 3.69 -13.61
N LEU A 203 -9.36 3.69 -14.94
CA LEU A 203 -10.06 4.63 -15.82
C LEU A 203 -10.72 3.92 -17.03
N HIS A 204 -11.51 2.89 -16.78
CA HIS A 204 -12.27 2.15 -17.81
C HIS A 204 -11.42 1.59 -18.98
N GLY A 205 -10.14 1.38 -18.80
CA GLY A 205 -9.25 0.94 -19.87
C GLY A 205 -9.00 1.98 -20.96
N GLN A 206 -9.23 3.26 -20.69
CA GLN A 206 -8.99 4.32 -21.66
C GLN A 206 -7.49 4.52 -21.88
N SER A 207 -7.05 4.47 -23.13
CA SER A 207 -5.63 4.65 -23.51
C SER A 207 -5.09 6.06 -23.26
N LYS A 208 -5.96 7.04 -23.01
CA LYS A 208 -5.60 8.44 -22.67
C LYS A 208 -6.37 8.92 -21.45
N ASP A 209 -5.67 9.53 -20.51
CA ASP A 209 -6.30 10.20 -19.37
C ASP A 209 -6.92 11.57 -19.79
N ALA A 210 -7.63 12.20 -18.85
CA ALA A 210 -8.30 13.48 -19.12
C ALA A 210 -7.33 14.61 -19.43
N LEU A 211 -6.09 14.56 -18.94
CA LEU A 211 -5.06 15.58 -19.22
C LEU A 211 -4.52 15.42 -20.64
N ALA A 212 -4.25 14.20 -21.07
CA ALA A 212 -3.80 13.91 -22.44
C ALA A 212 -4.85 14.31 -23.49
N LYS A 213 -6.15 14.23 -23.16
CA LYS A 213 -7.26 14.64 -24.04
C LYS A 213 -7.39 16.15 -24.25
N THR A 214 -6.71 16.99 -23.47
CA THR A 214 -6.76 18.45 -23.63
C THR A 214 -5.91 18.98 -24.77
N GLN A 215 -5.05 18.16 -25.37
CA GLN A 215 -4.28 18.56 -26.55
C GLN A 215 -5.16 18.61 -27.79
N LEU A 216 -4.86 19.54 -28.72
CA LEU A 216 -5.61 19.69 -29.98
C LEU A 216 -5.57 18.36 -30.76
N GLY A 217 -6.75 17.85 -31.13
CA GLY A 217 -6.89 16.58 -31.86
C GLY A 217 -6.75 15.31 -31.02
N ALA A 218 -6.58 15.40 -29.69
CA ALA A 218 -6.37 14.25 -28.81
C ALA A 218 -7.66 13.67 -28.17
N TRP A 219 -8.84 14.02 -28.68
CA TRP A 219 -10.13 13.56 -28.16
C TRP A 219 -10.39 12.07 -28.44
N GLU A 220 -9.78 11.49 -29.46
CA GLU A 220 -9.86 10.07 -29.77
C GLU A 220 -9.02 9.25 -28.80
N TYR A 221 -9.57 8.16 -28.30
CA TYR A 221 -8.91 7.20 -27.44
C TYR A 221 -9.51 5.81 -27.64
N ASP A 222 -8.72 4.79 -27.35
CA ASP A 222 -9.16 3.39 -27.41
C ASP A 222 -9.58 2.90 -26.04
N ILE A 223 -10.46 1.91 -25.99
CA ILE A 223 -10.78 1.10 -24.79
C ILE A 223 -10.02 -0.21 -24.91
N ILE A 224 -8.99 -0.35 -24.09
CA ILE A 224 -8.10 -1.53 -24.10
C ILE A 224 -8.72 -2.72 -23.34
N GLY A 225 -9.58 -2.43 -22.35
CA GLY A 225 -10.26 -3.47 -21.58
C GLY A 225 -11.41 -2.93 -20.74
N PRO A 226 -12.33 -3.80 -20.27
CA PRO A 226 -13.53 -3.43 -19.50
C PRO A 226 -13.18 -3.29 -18.01
N TRP A 227 -12.32 -2.31 -17.66
CA TRP A 227 -11.86 -2.16 -16.28
C TRP A 227 -12.65 -1.10 -15.50
N PHE A 228 -12.11 -0.64 -14.39
CA PHE A 228 -12.83 0.04 -13.31
C PHE A 228 -12.81 1.57 -13.44
N LYS A 229 -13.59 2.24 -12.60
CA LYS A 229 -13.57 3.69 -12.44
C LYS A 229 -13.29 4.04 -10.98
N CYS A 230 -12.00 4.20 -10.65
CA CYS A 230 -11.53 4.46 -9.29
C CYS A 230 -10.35 5.45 -9.22
N ASN A 231 -10.19 6.27 -10.25
CA ASN A 231 -9.16 7.32 -10.29
C ASN A 231 -9.42 8.41 -9.23
N MET A 232 -8.35 9.05 -8.75
CA MET A 232 -8.45 10.25 -7.92
C MET A 232 -8.81 11.47 -8.78
N THR A 233 -9.55 12.41 -8.20
CA THR A 233 -9.89 13.71 -8.84
C THR A 233 -8.98 14.83 -8.34
N ASP A 234 -8.78 15.87 -9.14
CA ASP A 234 -8.00 17.05 -8.76
C ASP A 234 -8.59 17.81 -7.55
N VAL A 235 -9.89 17.68 -7.33
CA VAL A 235 -10.55 18.30 -6.17
C VAL A 235 -9.99 17.71 -4.86
N VAL A 236 -9.99 16.38 -4.73
CA VAL A 236 -9.48 15.72 -3.52
C VAL A 236 -7.95 15.73 -3.47
N ALA A 237 -7.27 15.69 -4.62
CA ALA A 237 -5.83 15.87 -4.68
C ALA A 237 -5.39 17.24 -4.15
N GLY A 238 -6.17 18.29 -4.42
CA GLY A 238 -5.93 19.64 -3.87
C GLY A 238 -5.99 19.67 -2.33
N ILE A 239 -6.89 18.89 -1.72
CA ILE A 239 -6.94 18.70 -0.25
C ILE A 239 -5.64 18.02 0.21
N GLY A 240 -5.21 16.96 -0.48
CA GLY A 240 -3.96 16.25 -0.17
C GLY A 240 -2.74 17.15 -0.21
N LEU A 241 -2.59 17.97 -1.23
CA LEU A 241 -1.49 18.93 -1.35
C LEU A 241 -1.48 19.96 -0.20
N ALA A 242 -2.64 20.39 0.27
CA ALA A 242 -2.73 21.25 1.45
C ALA A 242 -2.34 20.52 2.74
N GLN A 243 -2.69 19.25 2.88
CA GLN A 243 -2.28 18.39 3.99
C GLN A 243 -0.77 18.12 3.96
N MET A 244 -0.19 17.85 2.79
CA MET A 244 1.24 17.51 2.63
C MET A 244 2.16 18.59 3.20
N LYS A 245 1.83 19.86 2.99
CA LYS A 245 2.58 21.01 3.54
C LYS A 245 2.68 21.00 5.07
N ARG A 246 1.76 20.35 5.77
CA ARG A 246 1.66 20.30 7.22
C ARG A 246 2.00 18.93 7.80
N TYR A 247 2.15 17.92 6.94
CA TYR A 247 2.12 16.54 7.36
C TYR A 247 3.25 16.17 8.33
N LYS A 248 4.47 16.66 8.09
CA LYS A 248 5.60 16.46 9.00
C LYS A 248 5.28 16.93 10.43
N GLY A 249 4.74 18.14 10.57
CA GLY A 249 4.34 18.68 11.88
C GLY A 249 3.19 17.89 12.53
N LEU A 250 2.28 17.30 11.73
CA LEU A 250 1.24 16.42 12.25
C LEU A 250 1.82 15.12 12.81
N LEU A 251 2.79 14.50 12.15
CA LEU A 251 3.49 13.32 12.65
C LEU A 251 4.26 13.62 13.94
N GLU A 252 4.98 14.73 14.00
CA GLU A 252 5.69 15.19 15.20
C GLU A 252 4.73 15.38 16.38
N ARG A 253 3.57 16.02 16.13
CA ARG A 253 2.56 16.22 17.18
C ARG A 253 1.98 14.91 17.68
N ARG A 254 1.74 13.92 16.82
CA ARG A 254 1.30 12.59 17.21
C ARG A 254 2.34 11.88 18.07
N LYS A 255 3.61 11.97 17.70
CA LYS A 255 4.73 11.43 18.48
C LYS A 255 4.77 12.02 19.89
N GLU A 256 4.59 13.33 20.04
CA GLU A 256 4.50 13.97 21.36
C GLU A 256 3.32 13.46 22.20
N ILE A 257 2.14 13.27 21.58
CA ILE A 257 0.95 12.77 22.27
C ILE A 257 1.17 11.32 22.73
N ILE A 258 1.71 10.46 21.88
CA ILE A 258 2.05 9.07 22.21
C ILE A 258 3.04 9.03 23.37
N GLY A 259 4.10 9.85 23.34
CA GLY A 259 5.06 9.93 24.45
C GLY A 259 4.42 10.31 25.79
N LYS A 260 3.39 11.17 25.77
CA LYS A 260 2.64 11.52 27.00
C LYS A 260 1.80 10.34 27.49
N TYR A 261 1.16 9.59 26.60
CA TYR A 261 0.40 8.40 26.97
C TYR A 261 1.31 7.29 27.47
N ASP A 262 2.43 7.03 26.81
CA ASP A 262 3.44 6.07 27.27
C ASP A 262 3.94 6.39 28.67
N ALA A 263 4.25 7.65 28.97
CA ALA A 263 4.71 8.11 30.26
C ALA A 263 3.63 7.94 31.38
N ALA A 264 2.36 7.98 31.02
CA ALA A 264 1.25 7.80 31.95
C ALA A 264 0.88 6.33 32.16
N PHE A 265 0.88 5.52 31.10
CA PHE A 265 0.28 4.18 31.13
C PHE A 265 1.29 3.04 31.37
N LYS A 266 2.49 3.12 30.77
CA LYS A 266 3.52 2.07 30.97
C LYS A 266 3.92 1.88 32.43
N PRO A 267 4.10 2.95 33.26
CA PRO A 267 4.48 2.79 34.67
C PRO A 267 3.42 2.09 35.54
N ILE A 268 2.17 2.09 35.12
CA ILE A 268 1.08 1.39 35.85
C ILE A 268 0.77 0.01 35.26
N GLY A 269 1.63 -0.51 34.38
CA GLY A 269 1.56 -1.87 33.83
C GLY A 269 0.57 -2.06 32.69
N ILE A 270 0.11 -0.98 32.03
CA ILE A 270 -0.70 -1.10 30.80
C ILE A 270 0.23 -1.43 29.65
N GLU A 271 -0.03 -2.54 28.99
CA GLU A 271 0.63 -2.91 27.74
C GLU A 271 0.09 -2.05 26.60
N VAL A 272 1.00 -1.51 25.81
CA VAL A 272 0.68 -0.61 24.70
C VAL A 272 1.52 -0.97 23.48
N LEU A 273 1.02 -0.63 22.30
CA LEU A 273 1.75 -0.82 21.06
C LEU A 273 3.05 0.01 21.06
N ASN A 274 4.18 -0.63 20.77
CA ASN A 274 5.48 0.04 20.73
C ASN A 274 5.65 0.84 19.45
N HIS A 275 5.32 2.14 19.51
CA HIS A 275 5.35 3.02 18.34
C HIS A 275 6.75 3.40 17.87
N TYR A 276 7.71 3.44 18.78
CA TYR A 276 9.06 3.95 18.48
C TYR A 276 10.10 3.02 19.10
N THR A 277 10.89 2.39 18.25
CA THR A 277 11.99 1.50 18.62
C THR A 277 13.26 1.89 17.85
N GLU A 278 14.35 1.16 18.04
CA GLU A 278 15.55 1.29 17.21
C GLU A 278 15.31 0.90 15.74
N ASN A 279 14.34 0.00 15.48
CA ASN A 279 14.07 -0.52 14.14
C ASN A 279 12.98 0.26 13.40
N HIS A 280 12.05 0.92 14.10
CA HIS A 280 10.95 1.61 13.44
C HIS A 280 10.51 2.89 14.13
N GLN A 281 9.98 3.79 13.31
CA GLN A 281 9.23 4.97 13.75
C GLN A 281 7.82 4.87 13.17
N SER A 282 6.84 4.76 14.05
CA SER A 282 5.43 4.70 13.67
C SER A 282 4.93 6.05 13.13
N SER A 283 3.93 6.01 12.28
CA SER A 283 3.13 7.20 11.92
C SER A 283 2.25 7.69 13.09
N GLY A 284 2.09 6.88 14.14
CA GLY A 284 1.27 7.22 15.30
C GLY A 284 -0.23 7.32 14.99
N HIS A 285 -0.74 6.40 14.15
CA HIS A 285 -2.15 6.49 13.72
C HIS A 285 -3.12 6.15 14.85
N LEU A 286 -2.94 5.03 15.52
CA LEU A 286 -3.76 4.60 16.66
C LEU A 286 -2.86 4.37 17.88
N TYR A 287 -3.37 4.68 19.06
CA TYR A 287 -2.77 4.27 20.31
C TYR A 287 -3.58 3.07 20.84
N ILE A 288 -2.97 1.91 20.86
CA ILE A 288 -3.58 0.63 21.20
C ILE A 288 -2.83 0.04 22.37
#